data_faa80703b95bee0a56dbed01e556f6e5
#
_entry.id   faa80703b95bee0a56dbed01e556f6e5
#
_cell.length_a   1.000
_cell.length_b   1.000
_cell.length_c   1.000
_cell.angle_alpha   90.00
_cell.angle_beta   90.00
_cell.angle_gamma   90.00
#
_symmetry.space_group_name_H-M   'P 1'
#
loop_
_entity.id
_entity.type
_entity.pdbx_description
1 polymer ?
#
loop_
_entity_poly.entity_id
_entity_poly.type
_entity_poly.pdbx_seq_one_letter_code
_entity_poly.pdbx_strand_id
1 'polypeptide(L)'
;MATILAVDDSASMRQMVAFTLKGAGYNVVEAVDGLDALTKAKSQSFDCVVTDVNMPNKDGIELIRDLRALPNYKFTPMLMLTTEAGADKKQQGKDAGATGWIVKPFNPDQLLKTIKKVMG
;
A
#
# COMPACT_ATOMS: atom_id res chain seq x y z
N MET A 1 6.77 17.15 2.43
CA MET A 1 6.09 16.29 1.46
C MET A 1 5.84 14.91 2.04
N ALA A 2 4.67 14.36 1.77
CA ALA A 2 4.36 13.02 2.24
C ALA A 2 5.19 11.97 1.51
N THR A 3 5.61 10.95 2.23
CA THR A 3 6.36 9.81 1.68
C THR A 3 5.48 8.57 1.72
N ILE A 4 5.34 7.93 0.57
CA ILE A 4 4.48 6.76 0.39
C ILE A 4 5.34 5.54 0.10
N LEU A 5 5.04 4.43 0.77
CA LEU A 5 5.65 3.13 0.51
C LEU A 5 4.78 2.38 -0.50
N ALA A 6 5.33 2.10 -1.68
CA ALA A 6 4.63 1.38 -2.74
C ALA A 6 5.19 -0.04 -2.84
N VAL A 7 4.33 -1.03 -2.62
CA VAL A 7 4.73 -2.44 -2.49
C VAL A 7 4.02 -3.27 -3.57
N ASP A 8 4.80 -3.90 -4.44
CA ASP A 8 4.29 -4.80 -5.47
C ASP A 8 5.44 -5.68 -5.96
N ASP A 9 5.20 -6.97 -6.14
CA ASP A 9 6.21 -7.88 -6.68
C ASP A 9 6.34 -7.78 -8.20
N SER A 10 5.34 -7.18 -8.86
CA SER A 10 5.41 -6.86 -10.29
C SER A 10 6.17 -5.56 -10.48
N ALA A 11 7.32 -5.60 -11.13
CA ALA A 11 8.14 -4.40 -11.37
C ALA A 11 7.38 -3.36 -12.18
N SER A 12 6.66 -3.77 -13.22
CA SER A 12 5.92 -2.84 -14.06
C SER A 12 4.78 -2.15 -13.32
N MET A 13 4.03 -2.90 -12.50
CA MET A 13 2.94 -2.33 -11.71
C MET A 13 3.50 -1.39 -10.63
N ARG A 14 4.55 -1.80 -9.95
CA ARG A 14 5.20 -0.98 -8.92
C ARG A 14 5.71 0.33 -9.49
N GLN A 15 6.34 0.27 -10.65
CA GLN A 15 6.86 1.47 -11.34
C GLN A 15 5.73 2.39 -11.78
N MET A 16 4.61 1.85 -12.25
CA MET A 16 3.46 2.64 -12.67
C MET A 16 2.85 3.38 -11.46
N VAL A 17 2.69 2.69 -10.34
CA VAL A 17 2.20 3.31 -9.10
C VAL A 17 3.15 4.41 -8.63
N ALA A 18 4.45 4.11 -8.59
CA ALA A 18 5.46 5.07 -8.16
C ALA A 18 5.49 6.30 -9.06
N PHE A 19 5.45 6.11 -10.38
CA PHE A 19 5.44 7.21 -11.35
C PHE A 19 4.22 8.11 -11.14
N THR A 20 3.05 7.51 -10.98
CA THR A 20 1.80 8.26 -10.76
C THR A 20 1.87 9.10 -9.49
N LEU A 21 2.36 8.52 -8.39
CA LEU A 21 2.44 9.22 -7.11
C LEU A 21 3.50 10.32 -7.13
N LYS A 22 4.66 10.06 -7.73
CA LYS A 22 5.71 11.08 -7.87
C LYS A 22 5.24 12.26 -8.72
N GLY A 23 4.48 11.97 -9.77
CA GLY A 23 3.90 13.02 -10.61
C GLY A 23 2.93 13.93 -9.88
N ALA A 24 2.33 13.45 -8.79
CA ALA A 24 1.44 14.24 -7.94
C ALA A 24 2.16 14.95 -6.78
N GLY A 25 3.48 14.84 -6.71
CA GLY A 25 4.29 15.55 -5.71
C GLY A 25 4.65 14.74 -4.47
N TYR A 26 4.31 13.46 -4.42
CA TYR A 26 4.69 12.61 -3.29
C TYR A 26 6.10 12.06 -3.45
N ASN A 27 6.79 11.85 -2.32
CA ASN A 27 7.99 11.03 -2.30
C ASN A 27 7.57 9.57 -2.25
N VAL A 28 8.26 8.71 -3.00
CA VAL A 28 7.88 7.29 -3.06
C VAL A 28 9.11 6.43 -2.81
N VAL A 29 8.95 5.44 -1.94
CA VAL A 29 9.92 4.37 -1.73
C VAL A 29 9.26 3.08 -2.20
N GLU A 30 9.96 2.28 -2.98
CA GLU A 30 9.44 1.04 -3.55
C GLU A 30 9.93 -0.17 -2.77
N ALA A 31 9.07 -1.16 -2.62
CA ALA A 31 9.42 -2.45 -2.03
C ALA A 31 8.89 -3.59 -2.91
N VAL A 32 9.62 -4.69 -2.97
CA VAL A 32 9.34 -5.78 -3.90
C VAL A 32 8.40 -6.84 -3.34
N ASP A 33 8.24 -6.89 -2.03
CA ASP A 33 7.31 -7.80 -1.35
C ASP A 33 7.07 -7.31 0.08
N GLY A 34 6.27 -8.07 0.84
CA GLY A 34 5.92 -7.69 2.21
C GLY A 34 7.09 -7.70 3.18
N LEU A 35 8.06 -8.60 3.01
CA LEU A 35 9.24 -8.65 3.88
C LEU A 35 10.13 -7.44 3.65
N ASP A 36 10.37 -7.08 2.39
CA ASP A 36 11.15 -5.90 2.02
C ASP A 36 10.47 -4.63 2.54
N ALA A 37 9.14 -4.55 2.38
CA ALA A 37 8.35 -3.43 2.87
C ALA A 37 8.44 -3.28 4.38
N LEU A 38 8.33 -4.37 5.12
CA LEU A 38 8.41 -4.34 6.58
C LEU A 38 9.78 -3.87 7.05
N THR A 39 10.85 -4.34 6.41
CA THR A 39 12.21 -3.92 6.70
C THR A 39 12.38 -2.41 6.50
N LYS A 40 11.88 -1.90 5.38
CA LYS A 40 11.96 -0.46 5.07
C LYS A 40 11.12 0.36 6.04
N ALA A 41 9.95 -0.14 6.42
CA ALA A 41 9.06 0.54 7.36
C ALA A 41 9.67 0.67 8.75
N LYS A 42 10.53 -0.27 9.15
CA LYS A 42 11.24 -0.21 10.42
C LYS A 42 12.42 0.77 10.39
N SER A 43 12.98 1.02 9.21
CA SER A 43 14.15 1.89 9.05
C SER A 43 13.80 3.34 8.81
N GLN A 44 12.59 3.64 8.36
CA GLN A 44 12.11 5.01 8.15
C GLN A 44 10.60 5.07 8.29
N SER A 45 10.06 6.29 8.41
CA SER A 45 8.62 6.49 8.57
C SER A 45 7.95 6.81 7.23
N PHE A 46 6.76 6.24 7.03
CA PHE A 46 5.94 6.51 5.85
C PHE A 46 4.61 7.12 6.27
N ASP A 47 4.09 8.01 5.43
CA ASP A 47 2.81 8.67 5.69
C ASP A 47 1.64 7.88 5.12
N CYS A 48 1.90 6.97 4.20
CA CYS A 48 0.90 6.10 3.59
C CYS A 48 1.58 4.87 3.04
N VAL A 49 0.85 3.75 3.02
CA VAL A 49 1.32 2.50 2.41
C VAL A 49 0.32 2.08 1.35
N VAL A 50 0.81 1.75 0.16
CA VAL A 50 0.01 1.18 -0.93
C VAL A 50 0.62 -0.16 -1.27
N THR A 51 -0.12 -1.24 -1.07
CA THR A 51 0.42 -2.58 -1.26
C THR A 51 -0.48 -3.47 -2.10
N ASP A 52 0.13 -4.25 -2.99
CA ASP A 52 -0.54 -5.38 -3.62
C ASP A 52 -0.90 -6.40 -2.55
N VAL A 53 -1.91 -7.22 -2.80
CA VAL A 53 -2.33 -8.27 -1.87
C VAL A 53 -1.52 -9.55 -2.10
N ASN A 54 -1.45 -10.02 -3.33
CA ASN A 54 -0.83 -11.30 -3.65
C ASN A 54 0.66 -11.13 -3.97
N MET A 55 1.50 -11.45 -3.02
CA MET A 55 2.96 -11.35 -3.16
C MET A 55 3.64 -12.55 -2.49
N PRO A 56 4.82 -12.96 -2.96
CA PRO A 56 5.59 -14.02 -2.30
C PRO A 56 6.13 -13.55 -0.95
N ASN A 57 6.55 -14.50 -0.14
CA ASN A 57 7.17 -14.33 1.18
C ASN A 57 6.19 -13.79 2.22
N LYS A 58 5.66 -12.58 2.04
CA LYS A 58 4.66 -11.98 2.91
C LYS A 58 3.69 -11.21 2.03
N ASP A 59 2.40 -11.56 2.09
CA ASP A 59 1.38 -10.87 1.29
C ASP A 59 0.99 -9.52 1.89
N GLY A 60 0.17 -8.76 1.15
CA GLY A 60 -0.20 -7.41 1.57
C GLY A 60 -1.05 -7.37 2.83
N ILE A 61 -1.89 -8.37 3.05
CA ILE A 61 -2.73 -8.45 4.25
C ILE A 61 -1.87 -8.72 5.49
N GLU A 62 -0.93 -9.66 5.37
CA GLU A 62 0.03 -9.95 6.44
C GLU A 62 0.90 -8.72 6.75
N LEU A 63 1.35 -8.03 5.70
CA LEU A 63 2.13 -6.80 5.85
C LEU A 63 1.36 -5.74 6.64
N ILE A 64 0.12 -5.50 6.29
CA ILE A 64 -0.72 -4.50 6.97
C ILE A 64 -0.89 -4.88 8.44
N ARG A 65 -1.14 -6.16 8.71
CA ARG A 65 -1.29 -6.66 10.09
C ARG A 65 -0.01 -6.41 10.90
N ASP A 66 1.13 -6.72 10.32
CA ASP A 66 2.43 -6.53 10.99
C ASP A 66 2.75 -5.05 11.21
N LEU A 67 2.44 -4.20 10.22
CA LEU A 67 2.65 -2.75 10.37
C LEU A 67 1.76 -2.16 11.45
N ARG A 68 0.51 -2.60 11.56
CA ARG A 68 -0.40 -2.13 12.60
C ARG A 68 0.07 -2.48 14.02
N ALA A 69 0.89 -3.52 14.15
CA ALA A 69 1.49 -3.88 15.43
C ALA A 69 2.65 -2.94 15.83
N LEU A 70 3.16 -2.14 14.89
CA LEU A 70 4.22 -1.17 15.16
C LEU A 70 3.59 0.15 15.63
N PRO A 71 4.05 0.73 16.75
CA PRO A 71 3.41 1.93 17.32
C PRO A 71 3.32 3.12 16.37
N ASN A 72 4.36 3.35 15.57
CA ASN A 72 4.40 4.50 14.65
C ASN A 72 3.54 4.33 13.40
N TYR A 73 2.94 3.15 13.19
CA TYR A 73 2.03 2.90 12.05
C TYR A 73 0.59 2.66 12.47
N LYS A 74 0.26 2.93 13.72
CA LYS A 74 -1.07 2.65 14.26
C LYS A 74 -2.19 3.37 13.51
N PHE A 75 -1.94 4.60 13.05
CA PHE A 75 -2.94 5.42 12.36
C PHE A 75 -2.57 5.75 10.91
N THR A 76 -1.51 5.18 10.39
CA THR A 76 -1.06 5.45 9.02
C THR A 76 -2.06 4.88 8.01
N PRO A 77 -2.50 5.66 7.00
CA PRO A 77 -3.34 5.12 5.94
C PRO A 77 -2.65 3.99 5.18
N MET A 78 -3.36 2.90 4.97
CA MET A 78 -2.85 1.73 4.25
C MET A 78 -3.90 1.25 3.27
N LEU A 79 -3.54 1.25 1.98
CA LEU A 79 -4.41 0.85 0.88
C LEU A 79 -3.96 -0.46 0.27
N MET A 80 -4.90 -1.32 -0.06
CA MET A 80 -4.64 -2.54 -0.83
C MET A 80 -4.97 -2.31 -2.30
N LEU A 81 -4.10 -2.83 -3.17
CA LEU A 81 -4.37 -2.95 -4.60
C LEU A 81 -4.63 -4.42 -4.88
N THR A 82 -5.81 -4.74 -5.40
CA THR A 82 -6.20 -6.14 -5.55
C THR A 82 -6.95 -6.37 -6.86
N THR A 83 -6.69 -7.52 -7.50
CA THR A 83 -7.49 -7.97 -8.64
C THR A 83 -8.78 -8.65 -8.18
N GLU A 84 -8.90 -8.91 -6.88
CA GLU A 84 -10.05 -9.61 -6.33
C GLU A 84 -11.06 -8.63 -5.78
N ALA A 85 -12.23 -8.59 -6.42
CA ALA A 85 -13.37 -7.81 -5.96
C ALA A 85 -14.20 -8.54 -4.90
N GLY A 86 -13.79 -9.75 -4.52
CA GLY A 86 -14.54 -10.59 -3.60
C GLY A 86 -14.57 -10.06 -2.17
N ALA A 87 -15.70 -10.31 -1.50
CA ALA A 87 -15.91 -9.85 -0.14
C ALA A 87 -14.88 -10.40 0.86
N ASP A 88 -14.37 -11.62 0.62
CA ASP A 88 -13.45 -12.29 1.54
C ASP A 88 -12.12 -11.55 1.68
N LYS A 89 -11.51 -11.15 0.55
CA LYS A 89 -10.24 -10.42 0.58
C LYS A 89 -10.40 -9.03 1.18
N LYS A 90 -11.50 -8.36 0.87
CA LYS A 90 -11.82 -7.05 1.45
C LYS A 90 -12.00 -7.15 2.96
N GLN A 91 -12.71 -8.17 3.42
CA GLN A 91 -12.93 -8.39 4.84
C GLN A 91 -11.63 -8.73 5.56
N GLN A 92 -10.79 -9.60 4.98
CA GLN A 92 -9.48 -9.92 5.53
C GLN A 92 -8.59 -8.68 5.67
N GLY A 93 -8.59 -7.84 4.63
CA GLY A 93 -7.83 -6.58 4.66
C GLY A 93 -8.34 -5.63 5.73
N LYS A 94 -9.65 -5.48 5.85
CA LYS A 94 -10.27 -4.64 6.86
C LYS A 94 -9.92 -5.14 8.27
N ASP A 95 -10.00 -6.45 8.48
CA ASP A 95 -9.67 -7.07 9.77
C ASP A 95 -8.20 -6.88 10.13
N ALA A 96 -7.32 -6.85 9.12
CA ALA A 96 -5.89 -6.59 9.32
C ALA A 96 -5.59 -5.12 9.61
N GLY A 97 -6.52 -4.22 9.31
CA GLY A 97 -6.37 -2.79 9.55
C GLY A 97 -6.19 -1.93 8.31
N ALA A 98 -6.52 -2.43 7.12
CA ALA A 98 -6.47 -1.63 5.90
C ALA A 98 -7.46 -0.48 5.97
N THR A 99 -7.04 0.68 5.49
CA THR A 99 -7.89 1.87 5.41
C THR A 99 -8.89 1.75 4.26
N GLY A 100 -8.48 1.10 3.17
CA GLY A 100 -9.33 0.90 2.01
C GLY A 100 -8.64 0.03 0.98
N TRP A 101 -9.23 -0.06 -0.20
CA TRP A 101 -8.70 -0.85 -1.31
C TRP A 101 -9.08 -0.22 -2.64
N ILE A 102 -8.29 -0.57 -3.67
CA ILE A 102 -8.55 -0.20 -5.06
C ILE A 102 -8.49 -1.49 -5.88
N VAL A 103 -9.50 -1.73 -6.70
CA VAL A 103 -9.55 -2.94 -7.54
C VAL A 103 -8.78 -2.69 -8.83
N LYS A 104 -7.89 -3.61 -9.19
CA LYS A 104 -7.17 -3.57 -10.46
C LYS A 104 -8.05 -4.14 -11.58
N PRO A 105 -7.96 -3.64 -12.82
CA PRO A 105 -7.16 -2.48 -13.22
C PRO A 105 -7.78 -1.17 -12.74
N PHE A 106 -6.95 -0.19 -12.45
CA PHE A 106 -7.41 1.13 -12.04
C PHE A 106 -6.71 2.20 -12.90
N ASN A 107 -7.29 3.39 -12.97
CA ASN A 107 -6.64 4.48 -13.66
C ASN A 107 -5.87 5.36 -12.67
N PRO A 108 -4.88 6.16 -13.16
CA PRO A 108 -4.08 7.03 -12.28
C PRO A 108 -4.92 8.01 -11.46
N ASP A 109 -5.97 8.57 -12.04
CA ASP A 109 -6.84 9.52 -11.33
C ASP A 109 -7.54 8.89 -10.15
N GLN A 110 -8.00 7.65 -10.28
CA GLN A 110 -8.64 6.91 -9.21
C GLN A 110 -7.67 6.67 -8.05
N LEU A 111 -6.43 6.28 -8.37
CA LEU A 111 -5.38 6.08 -7.37
C LEU A 111 -5.13 7.37 -6.60
N LEU A 112 -4.92 8.48 -7.32
CA LEU A 112 -4.63 9.78 -6.70
C LEU A 112 -5.78 10.28 -5.84
N LYS A 113 -7.02 10.13 -6.30
CA LYS A 113 -8.19 10.52 -5.52
C LYS A 113 -8.30 9.73 -4.23
N THR A 114 -8.06 8.43 -4.29
CA THR A 114 -8.13 7.57 -3.12
C THR A 114 -7.03 7.90 -2.12
N ILE A 115 -5.80 8.10 -2.60
CA ILE A 115 -4.66 8.53 -1.76
C ILE A 115 -4.99 9.83 -1.05
N LYS A 116 -5.46 10.83 -1.78
CA LYS A 116 -5.79 12.15 -1.22
C LYS A 116 -6.88 12.02 -0.16
N LYS A 117 -7.89 11.20 -0.42
CA LYS A 117 -9.00 11.00 0.50
C LYS A 117 -8.54 10.39 1.83
N VAL A 118 -7.67 9.37 1.79
CA VAL A 118 -7.23 8.68 3.01
C VAL A 118 -6.17 9.44 3.77
N MET A 119 -5.39 10.27 3.11
CA MET A 119 -4.37 11.08 3.77
C MET A 119 -4.90 12.40 4.31
N GLY A 120 -6.10 12.71 3.99
CA GLY A 120 -6.77 13.85 4.55
C GLY A 120 -6.75 15.08 3.82
#